data_25dafca88c13c671eb656521d8b29abf
#
_entry.id   25dafca88c13c671eb656521d8b29abf
#
_cell.length_a   1.000
_cell.length_b   1.000
_cell.length_c   1.000
_cell.angle_alpha   90.00
_cell.angle_beta   90.00
_cell.angle_gamma   90.00
#
_symmetry.space_group_name_H-M   'P 1'
#
loop_
_entity.id
_entity.type
_entity.pdbx_description
1 polymer ?
#
loop_
_entity_poly.entity_id
_entity_poly.type
_entity_poly.pdbx_seq_one_letter_code
_entity_poly.pdbx_strand_id
1 'polypeptide(L)'
;MFRNTRHIHLVAIGGVGMSGIAEVLLNLGFTVSGSDLHATATTDRLAKLGARIDIGHAPGNVRGADVVVRSSAVTEANCEVVAARAARLPVIRRAEMLAELMRLKHGIAVAGSHGKTTTTTLVAAVLEAGGLDPTVIVGGKIRAMGTGAVLGAGPHLVAEADESDGSFLHLTPTVAVVTNIDLEHVDHYPDLETLTATFHEFLRRVPFYGACVVCVDDPQVRALLPLLERKTITYGLSREAEVRADPGTIVEDADGQESVVWAFGRELGPLRLKLRGRHNLQNALAAVAVGLELEIPFARIAQGLEGSRGVGRRCEEYGEHGGVLVIDDYGHHPTEIGAVMAVARGFGRPVSVLFQPHRYSRTERFVREFADALSGADAVGLLPVYAAGEEPRPGGDSASIAGHLQAKGRTVDLLDGHGDIAAWLDRRAAAGSLVMTLGAGDIGRQVEGVCRHLDARVAPTRKGRS
;
A
#
# COMPACT_ATOMS: atom_id res chain seq x y z
N MET A 1 5.68 -28.61 -10.91
CA MET A 1 5.92 -28.31 -9.51
C MET A 1 4.80 -28.89 -8.64
N PHE A 2 3.57 -28.60 -8.80
CA PHE A 2 2.47 -29.14 -8.01
C PHE A 2 1.92 -30.48 -8.57
N ARG A 3 2.78 -31.48 -8.83
CA ARG A 3 2.38 -32.73 -9.56
C ARG A 3 1.15 -33.44 -9.03
N ASN A 4 0.90 -33.37 -7.73
CA ASN A 4 -0.22 -34.07 -7.07
C ASN A 4 -1.23 -33.11 -6.43
N THR A 5 -1.01 -31.79 -6.47
CA THR A 5 -1.92 -30.77 -5.92
C THR A 5 -2.76 -30.22 -7.06
N ARG A 6 -4.06 -30.40 -6.99
CA ARG A 6 -5.03 -29.90 -7.98
C ARG A 6 -6.06 -28.98 -7.36
N HIS A 7 -6.42 -29.22 -6.11
CA HIS A 7 -7.44 -28.46 -5.40
C HIS A 7 -6.86 -27.73 -4.19
N ILE A 8 -6.96 -26.40 -4.21
CA ILE A 8 -6.44 -25.50 -3.19
C ILE A 8 -7.63 -24.80 -2.52
N HIS A 9 -7.72 -24.91 -1.19
CA HIS A 9 -8.74 -24.25 -0.39
C HIS A 9 -8.15 -23.05 0.35
N LEU A 10 -8.82 -21.88 0.24
CA LEU A 10 -8.35 -20.64 0.85
C LEU A 10 -9.30 -20.16 1.95
N VAL A 11 -8.83 -20.08 3.19
CA VAL A 11 -9.60 -19.59 4.34
C VAL A 11 -9.48 -18.08 4.44
N ALA A 12 -10.59 -17.36 4.48
CA ALA A 12 -10.73 -15.90 4.31
C ALA A 12 -10.33 -15.46 2.89
N ILE A 13 -10.90 -16.12 1.88
CA ILE A 13 -10.58 -15.94 0.45
C ILE A 13 -10.89 -14.52 -0.06
N GLY A 14 -11.86 -13.82 0.54
CA GLY A 14 -12.27 -12.47 0.14
C GLY A 14 -11.28 -11.36 0.56
N GLY A 15 -10.29 -11.68 1.40
CA GLY A 15 -9.22 -10.75 1.76
C GLY A 15 -8.40 -10.34 0.53
N VAL A 16 -7.91 -9.07 0.49
CA VAL A 16 -7.27 -8.49 -0.70
C VAL A 16 -6.11 -9.36 -1.22
N GLY A 17 -5.17 -9.74 -0.35
CA GLY A 17 -4.03 -10.57 -0.74
C GLY A 17 -4.40 -12.03 -1.04
N MET A 18 -5.47 -12.57 -0.41
CA MET A 18 -5.95 -13.93 -0.65
C MET A 18 -6.67 -14.04 -1.99
N SER A 19 -7.52 -13.08 -2.30
CA SER A 19 -8.28 -13.05 -3.56
C SER A 19 -7.36 -12.96 -4.78
N GLY A 20 -6.28 -12.19 -4.69
CA GLY A 20 -5.28 -12.12 -5.75
C GLY A 20 -4.60 -13.48 -6.02
N ILE A 21 -4.20 -14.17 -4.97
CA ILE A 21 -3.65 -15.53 -5.07
C ILE A 21 -4.68 -16.49 -5.69
N ALA A 22 -5.94 -16.41 -5.23
CA ALA A 22 -7.02 -17.25 -5.76
C ALA A 22 -7.21 -17.08 -7.28
N GLU A 23 -7.18 -15.84 -7.77
CA GLU A 23 -7.28 -15.54 -9.21
C GLU A 23 -6.10 -16.12 -10.01
N VAL A 24 -4.89 -15.94 -9.51
CA VAL A 24 -3.69 -16.51 -10.16
C VAL A 24 -3.78 -18.02 -10.22
N LEU A 25 -4.20 -18.68 -9.13
CA LEU A 25 -4.37 -20.14 -9.09
C LEU A 25 -5.44 -20.63 -10.06
N LEU A 26 -6.61 -19.97 -10.13
CA LEU A 26 -7.67 -20.29 -11.08
C LEU A 26 -7.17 -20.23 -12.53
N ASN A 27 -6.44 -19.16 -12.85
CA ASN A 27 -5.92 -18.96 -14.19
C ASN A 27 -4.77 -19.91 -14.55
N LEU A 28 -4.05 -20.43 -13.56
CA LEU A 28 -3.08 -21.52 -13.74
C LEU A 28 -3.75 -22.90 -13.87
N GLY A 29 -5.09 -22.97 -13.82
CA GLY A 29 -5.85 -24.19 -14.01
C GLY A 29 -6.05 -25.03 -12.74
N PHE A 30 -5.78 -24.48 -11.56
CA PHE A 30 -6.09 -25.15 -10.30
C PHE A 30 -7.59 -25.09 -9.99
N THR A 31 -8.11 -26.13 -9.36
CA THR A 31 -9.41 -26.06 -8.70
C THR A 31 -9.25 -25.25 -7.42
N VAL A 32 -10.01 -24.16 -7.30
CA VAL A 32 -9.95 -23.28 -6.12
C VAL A 32 -11.28 -23.33 -5.39
N SER A 33 -11.20 -23.51 -4.08
CA SER A 33 -12.33 -23.26 -3.17
C SER A 33 -11.88 -22.34 -2.05
N GLY A 34 -12.84 -21.73 -1.36
CA GLY A 34 -12.50 -20.95 -0.19
C GLY A 34 -13.73 -20.51 0.58
N SER A 35 -13.49 -20.04 1.80
CA SER A 35 -14.50 -19.55 2.71
C SER A 35 -14.24 -18.09 3.10
N ASP A 36 -15.30 -17.36 3.40
CA ASP A 36 -15.23 -16.03 4.00
C ASP A 36 -16.43 -15.81 4.93
N LEU A 37 -16.28 -14.90 5.91
CA LEU A 37 -17.37 -14.60 6.86
C LEU A 37 -18.55 -13.89 6.17
N HIS A 38 -18.28 -13.12 5.12
CA HIS A 38 -19.28 -12.30 4.45
C HIS A 38 -19.20 -12.44 2.92
N ALA A 39 -20.36 -12.42 2.27
CA ALA A 39 -20.43 -12.25 0.83
C ALA A 39 -20.04 -10.80 0.46
N THR A 40 -19.15 -10.65 -0.50
CA THR A 40 -18.63 -9.36 -0.97
C THR A 40 -18.51 -9.38 -2.48
N ALA A 41 -18.39 -8.21 -3.11
CA ALA A 41 -18.10 -8.11 -4.54
C ALA A 41 -16.84 -8.91 -4.96
N THR A 42 -15.88 -9.10 -4.05
CA THR A 42 -14.67 -9.90 -4.28
C THR A 42 -14.99 -11.38 -4.34
N THR A 43 -15.76 -11.91 -3.37
CA THR A 43 -16.17 -13.33 -3.37
C THR A 43 -17.07 -13.64 -4.55
N ASP A 44 -17.99 -12.74 -4.93
CA ASP A 44 -18.85 -12.89 -6.11
C ASP A 44 -18.04 -12.95 -7.41
N ARG A 45 -17.00 -12.12 -7.51
CA ARG A 45 -16.09 -12.13 -8.66
C ARG A 45 -15.31 -13.44 -8.75
N LEU A 46 -14.77 -13.95 -7.64
CA LEU A 46 -14.06 -15.22 -7.61
C LEU A 46 -14.98 -16.39 -7.99
N ALA A 47 -16.22 -16.36 -7.53
CA ALA A 47 -17.23 -17.37 -7.93
C ALA A 47 -17.49 -17.34 -9.44
N LYS A 48 -17.61 -16.15 -10.05
CA LYS A 48 -17.75 -16.00 -11.51
C LYS A 48 -16.52 -16.49 -12.28
N LEU A 49 -15.33 -16.42 -11.68
CA LEU A 49 -14.09 -16.97 -12.26
C LEU A 49 -13.96 -18.49 -12.08
N GLY A 50 -14.88 -19.14 -11.36
CA GLY A 50 -14.91 -20.58 -11.20
C GLY A 50 -14.48 -21.10 -9.83
N ALA A 51 -14.25 -20.24 -8.83
CA ALA A 51 -14.01 -20.68 -7.47
C ALA A 51 -15.30 -21.16 -6.79
N ARG A 52 -15.23 -22.24 -5.99
CA ARG A 52 -16.30 -22.59 -5.05
C ARG A 52 -16.15 -21.74 -3.80
N ILE A 53 -17.14 -20.90 -3.50
CA ILE A 53 -17.15 -20.00 -2.35
C ILE A 53 -18.18 -20.48 -1.32
N ASP A 54 -17.72 -20.67 -0.08
CA ASP A 54 -18.57 -21.01 1.06
C ASP A 54 -18.63 -19.77 2.00
N ILE A 55 -19.84 -19.29 2.32
CA ILE A 55 -20.04 -18.19 3.27
C ILE A 55 -20.18 -18.78 4.68
N GLY A 56 -19.32 -18.30 5.58
CA GLY A 56 -19.12 -18.89 6.90
C GLY A 56 -18.03 -19.96 6.93
N HIS A 57 -17.36 -20.09 8.06
CA HIS A 57 -16.37 -21.13 8.29
C HIS A 57 -17.01 -22.40 8.80
N ALA A 58 -16.73 -23.54 8.16
CA ALA A 58 -17.22 -24.85 8.59
C ALA A 58 -16.18 -25.95 8.31
N PRO A 59 -16.06 -26.97 9.20
CA PRO A 59 -15.09 -28.06 9.02
C PRO A 59 -15.21 -28.80 7.69
N GLY A 60 -16.43 -28.82 7.11
CA GLY A 60 -16.70 -29.48 5.84
C GLY A 60 -16.18 -28.78 4.60
N ASN A 61 -15.85 -27.48 4.68
CA ASN A 61 -15.45 -26.68 3.53
C ASN A 61 -14.11 -27.15 2.93
N VAL A 62 -13.22 -27.72 3.73
CA VAL A 62 -11.91 -28.25 3.29
C VAL A 62 -11.97 -29.61 2.62
N ARG A 63 -13.18 -30.20 2.48
CA ARG A 63 -13.33 -31.55 1.90
C ARG A 63 -12.87 -31.57 0.44
N GLY A 64 -11.97 -32.51 0.15
CA GLY A 64 -11.42 -32.71 -1.19
C GLY A 64 -10.30 -31.75 -1.56
N ALA A 65 -9.88 -30.86 -0.67
CA ALA A 65 -8.69 -30.03 -0.86
C ALA A 65 -7.41 -30.88 -0.71
N ASP A 66 -6.38 -30.54 -1.49
CA ASP A 66 -5.04 -31.11 -1.37
C ASP A 66 -4.15 -30.28 -0.43
N VAL A 67 -4.45 -28.98 -0.32
CA VAL A 67 -3.78 -28.03 0.56
C VAL A 67 -4.76 -26.93 1.00
N VAL A 68 -4.59 -26.46 2.23
CA VAL A 68 -5.34 -25.35 2.79
C VAL A 68 -4.40 -24.15 2.99
N VAL A 69 -4.79 -23.00 2.43
CA VAL A 69 -4.06 -21.73 2.58
C VAL A 69 -4.85 -20.86 3.53
N ARG A 70 -4.21 -20.33 4.57
CA ARG A 70 -4.85 -19.42 5.52
C ARG A 70 -4.31 -18.00 5.44
N SER A 71 -5.19 -17.03 5.61
CA SER A 71 -4.83 -15.62 5.83
C SER A 71 -4.14 -15.44 7.19
N SER A 72 -3.32 -14.41 7.35
CA SER A 72 -2.75 -14.01 8.65
C SER A 72 -3.82 -13.63 9.69
N ALA A 73 -5.00 -13.19 9.25
CA ALA A 73 -6.14 -12.89 10.13
C ALA A 73 -6.83 -14.14 10.68
N VAL A 74 -6.54 -15.32 10.12
CA VAL A 74 -7.15 -16.59 10.55
C VAL A 74 -6.30 -17.26 11.61
N THR A 75 -6.88 -17.49 12.79
CA THR A 75 -6.19 -18.13 13.92
C THR A 75 -6.09 -19.65 13.74
N GLU A 76 -5.18 -20.27 14.50
CA GLU A 76 -5.01 -21.73 14.55
C GLU A 76 -6.26 -22.46 15.07
N ALA A 77 -7.12 -21.78 15.83
CA ALA A 77 -8.37 -22.30 16.36
C ALA A 77 -9.54 -22.29 15.34
N ASN A 78 -9.34 -21.74 14.14
CA ASN A 78 -10.38 -21.75 13.10
C ASN A 78 -10.78 -23.19 12.77
N CYS A 79 -12.10 -23.47 12.68
CA CYS A 79 -12.63 -24.81 12.51
C CYS A 79 -12.17 -25.51 11.22
N GLU A 80 -11.89 -24.77 10.15
CA GLU A 80 -11.36 -25.30 8.89
C GLU A 80 -9.89 -25.67 9.02
N VAL A 81 -9.08 -24.83 9.72
CA VAL A 81 -7.68 -25.14 10.01
C VAL A 81 -7.56 -26.39 10.87
N VAL A 82 -8.41 -26.51 11.92
CA VAL A 82 -8.45 -27.68 12.79
C VAL A 82 -8.86 -28.93 12.00
N ALA A 83 -9.90 -28.83 11.16
CA ALA A 83 -10.36 -29.95 10.33
C ALA A 83 -9.31 -30.40 9.31
N ALA A 84 -8.62 -29.47 8.66
CA ALA A 84 -7.54 -29.75 7.72
C ALA A 84 -6.41 -30.53 8.39
N ARG A 85 -5.97 -30.08 9.57
CA ARG A 85 -4.92 -30.78 10.35
C ARG A 85 -5.34 -32.17 10.79
N ALA A 86 -6.60 -32.33 11.26
CA ALA A 86 -7.16 -33.65 11.62
C ALA A 86 -7.19 -34.59 10.41
N ALA A 87 -7.44 -34.06 9.21
CA ALA A 87 -7.38 -34.79 7.95
C ALA A 87 -5.95 -34.98 7.40
N ARG A 88 -4.91 -34.49 8.08
CA ARG A 88 -3.50 -34.48 7.66
C ARG A 88 -3.27 -33.75 6.32
N LEU A 89 -4.10 -32.76 6.01
CA LEU A 89 -3.88 -31.86 4.88
C LEU A 89 -2.80 -30.84 5.25
N PRO A 90 -1.88 -30.49 4.33
CA PRO A 90 -0.99 -29.36 4.53
C PRO A 90 -1.79 -28.07 4.76
N VAL A 91 -1.43 -27.34 5.80
CA VAL A 91 -1.96 -25.99 6.10
C VAL A 91 -0.80 -25.03 6.01
N ILE A 92 -0.84 -24.14 5.03
CA ILE A 92 0.22 -23.17 4.77
C ILE A 92 -0.31 -21.75 4.91
N ARG A 93 0.59 -20.80 5.12
CA ARG A 93 0.27 -19.38 5.18
C ARG A 93 0.16 -18.77 3.78
N ARG A 94 -0.55 -17.64 3.67
CA ARG A 94 -0.66 -16.85 2.43
C ARG A 94 0.70 -16.59 1.77
N ALA A 95 1.70 -16.17 2.57
CA ALA A 95 3.03 -15.86 2.06
C ALA A 95 3.77 -17.08 1.50
N GLU A 96 3.57 -18.27 2.09
CA GLU A 96 4.14 -19.51 1.56
C GLU A 96 3.54 -19.85 0.19
N MET A 97 2.21 -19.68 0.01
CA MET A 97 1.58 -19.87 -1.30
C MET A 97 2.08 -18.85 -2.33
N LEU A 98 2.24 -17.58 -1.91
CA LEU A 98 2.82 -16.54 -2.78
C LEU A 98 4.26 -16.90 -3.18
N ALA A 99 5.06 -17.41 -2.25
CA ALA A 99 6.41 -17.88 -2.55
C ALA A 99 6.42 -19.01 -3.58
N GLU A 100 5.50 -19.96 -3.45
CA GLU A 100 5.36 -21.04 -4.45
C GLU A 100 4.94 -20.53 -5.83
N LEU A 101 4.03 -19.54 -5.90
CA LEU A 101 3.68 -18.87 -7.16
C LEU A 101 4.89 -18.11 -7.73
N MET A 102 5.67 -17.45 -6.88
CA MET A 102 6.89 -16.72 -7.29
C MET A 102 7.95 -17.65 -7.88
N ARG A 103 8.07 -18.88 -7.38
CA ARG A 103 8.99 -19.90 -7.94
C ARG A 103 8.63 -20.36 -9.35
N LEU A 104 7.38 -20.15 -9.79
CA LEU A 104 6.95 -20.49 -11.14
C LEU A 104 7.30 -19.42 -12.18
N LYS A 105 7.69 -18.24 -11.73
CA LYS A 105 7.97 -17.06 -12.55
C LYS A 105 9.24 -16.36 -12.07
N HIS A 106 9.76 -15.42 -12.85
CA HIS A 106 10.82 -14.50 -12.39
C HIS A 106 10.19 -13.51 -11.41
N GLY A 107 10.39 -13.74 -10.11
CA GLY A 107 9.76 -12.97 -9.05
C GLY A 107 10.45 -11.63 -8.82
N ILE A 108 9.67 -10.56 -8.79
CA ILE A 108 10.06 -9.22 -8.36
C ILE A 108 9.29 -8.92 -7.09
N ALA A 109 9.98 -8.85 -5.95
CA ALA A 109 9.35 -8.59 -4.66
C ALA A 109 9.67 -7.17 -4.18
N VAL A 110 8.62 -6.40 -3.87
CA VAL A 110 8.75 -5.02 -3.39
C VAL A 110 8.46 -4.98 -1.90
N ALA A 111 9.49 -4.77 -1.10
CA ALA A 111 9.45 -4.63 0.35
C ALA A 111 9.78 -3.20 0.80
N GLY A 112 9.61 -2.95 2.09
CA GLY A 112 9.88 -1.67 2.76
C GLY A 112 8.73 -1.26 3.64
N SER A 113 8.98 -0.44 4.64
CA SER A 113 7.92 -0.01 5.57
C SER A 113 6.85 0.79 4.83
N HIS A 114 7.23 1.71 3.95
CA HIS A 114 6.33 2.58 3.20
C HIS A 114 6.53 2.50 1.69
N GLY A 115 5.48 2.82 0.91
CA GLY A 115 5.55 2.91 -0.55
C GLY A 115 5.45 1.59 -1.32
N LYS A 116 5.36 0.44 -0.64
CA LYS A 116 5.28 -0.90 -1.27
C LYS A 116 4.27 -0.99 -2.41
N THR A 117 3.02 -0.70 -2.12
CA THR A 117 1.91 -0.84 -3.09
C THR A 117 2.09 0.08 -4.29
N THR A 118 2.47 1.34 -4.06
CA THR A 118 2.75 2.30 -5.14
C THR A 118 3.90 1.82 -6.01
N THR A 119 5.02 1.42 -5.41
CA THR A 119 6.19 0.93 -6.14
C THR A 119 5.87 -0.34 -6.94
N THR A 120 5.14 -1.30 -6.34
CA THR A 120 4.69 -2.53 -7.03
C THR A 120 3.88 -2.20 -8.27
N THR A 121 2.96 -1.23 -8.16
CA THR A 121 2.11 -0.81 -9.29
C THR A 121 2.93 -0.10 -10.38
N LEU A 122 3.90 0.75 -9.98
CA LEU A 122 4.79 1.43 -10.93
C LEU A 122 5.72 0.44 -11.65
N VAL A 123 6.27 -0.54 -10.94
CA VAL A 123 7.05 -1.63 -11.54
C VAL A 123 6.20 -2.41 -12.54
N ALA A 124 4.96 -2.75 -12.18
CA ALA A 124 4.04 -3.44 -13.08
C ALA A 124 3.79 -2.64 -14.36
N ALA A 125 3.53 -1.32 -14.24
CA ALA A 125 3.31 -0.44 -15.39
C ALA A 125 4.56 -0.34 -16.31
N VAL A 126 5.76 -0.35 -15.75
CA VAL A 126 7.03 -0.39 -16.50
C VAL A 126 7.16 -1.70 -17.27
N LEU A 127 6.90 -2.85 -16.64
CA LEU A 127 6.98 -4.14 -17.29
C LEU A 127 5.93 -4.29 -18.41
N GLU A 128 4.71 -3.82 -18.17
CA GLU A 128 3.64 -3.80 -19.18
C GLU A 128 4.04 -2.94 -20.39
N ALA A 129 4.52 -1.71 -20.18
CA ALA A 129 5.03 -0.84 -21.24
C ALA A 129 6.25 -1.44 -21.98
N GLY A 130 7.05 -2.24 -21.28
CA GLY A 130 8.13 -3.04 -21.84
C GLY A 130 7.67 -4.27 -22.65
N GLY A 131 6.37 -4.57 -22.67
CA GLY A 131 5.80 -5.74 -23.36
C GLY A 131 6.02 -7.07 -22.66
N LEU A 132 6.30 -7.06 -21.34
CA LEU A 132 6.59 -8.25 -20.55
C LEU A 132 5.35 -8.91 -19.92
N ASP A 133 4.18 -8.29 -20.02
CA ASP A 133 2.87 -8.79 -19.54
C ASP A 133 2.95 -9.52 -18.18
N PRO A 134 3.28 -8.80 -17.09
CA PRO A 134 3.54 -9.41 -15.78
C PRO A 134 2.27 -9.89 -15.07
N THR A 135 2.39 -10.94 -14.27
CA THR A 135 1.44 -11.21 -13.20
C THR A 135 1.73 -10.27 -12.04
N VAL A 136 0.70 -9.63 -11.46
CA VAL A 136 0.87 -8.62 -10.39
C VAL A 136 0.01 -9.00 -9.19
N ILE A 137 0.58 -8.94 -7.98
CA ILE A 137 -0.15 -9.19 -6.72
C ILE A 137 0.19 -8.06 -5.74
N VAL A 138 -0.81 -7.26 -5.37
CA VAL A 138 -0.66 -6.14 -4.42
C VAL A 138 -1.53 -6.30 -3.19
N GLY A 139 -1.14 -5.68 -2.09
CA GLY A 139 -1.91 -5.63 -0.85
C GLY A 139 -3.14 -4.68 -0.90
N GLY A 140 -3.27 -3.86 -1.95
CA GLY A 140 -4.37 -2.92 -2.19
C GLY A 140 -5.15 -3.22 -3.46
N LYS A 141 -6.09 -2.34 -3.83
CA LYS A 141 -6.78 -2.40 -5.13
C LYS A 141 -6.05 -1.52 -6.14
N ILE A 142 -5.64 -2.10 -7.26
CA ILE A 142 -5.10 -1.33 -8.40
C ILE A 142 -6.25 -0.50 -8.98
N ARG A 143 -6.10 0.84 -8.96
CA ARG A 143 -7.17 1.78 -9.36
C ARG A 143 -7.71 1.53 -10.78
N ALA A 144 -6.83 1.20 -11.72
CA ALA A 144 -7.21 0.94 -13.11
C ALA A 144 -8.05 -0.33 -13.31
N MET A 145 -8.02 -1.27 -12.34
CA MET A 145 -8.60 -2.62 -12.51
C MET A 145 -9.58 -3.02 -11.41
N GLY A 146 -9.67 -2.25 -10.30
CA GLY A 146 -10.59 -2.55 -9.19
C GLY A 146 -10.25 -3.85 -8.41
N THR A 147 -9.10 -4.44 -8.66
CA THR A 147 -8.66 -5.75 -8.12
C THR A 147 -7.27 -5.65 -7.50
N GLY A 148 -6.94 -6.56 -6.58
CA GLY A 148 -5.61 -6.67 -5.96
C GLY A 148 -4.64 -7.57 -6.75
N ALA A 149 -5.06 -8.15 -7.87
CA ALA A 149 -4.19 -8.96 -8.71
C ALA A 149 -4.56 -8.86 -10.19
N VAL A 150 -3.56 -9.03 -11.03
CA VAL A 150 -3.67 -9.11 -12.49
C VAL A 150 -2.86 -10.30 -12.94
N LEU A 151 -3.43 -11.15 -13.76
CA LEU A 151 -2.68 -12.22 -14.40
C LEU A 151 -2.16 -11.75 -15.74
N GLY A 152 -0.84 -11.81 -15.91
CA GLY A 152 -0.18 -11.67 -17.20
C GLY A 152 0.30 -13.03 -17.72
N ALA A 153 0.40 -13.14 -19.04
CA ALA A 153 0.92 -14.33 -19.71
C ALA A 153 2.46 -14.40 -19.69
N GLY A 154 3.13 -13.30 -19.35
CA GLY A 154 4.58 -13.21 -19.31
C GLY A 154 5.24 -14.00 -18.17
N PRO A 155 6.58 -14.13 -18.23
CA PRO A 155 7.34 -14.94 -17.27
C PRO A 155 7.56 -14.23 -15.92
N HIS A 156 7.13 -12.99 -15.74
CA HIS A 156 7.39 -12.20 -14.54
C HIS A 156 6.19 -12.20 -13.57
N LEU A 157 6.50 -12.18 -12.27
CA LEU A 157 5.53 -11.96 -11.20
C LEU A 157 6.03 -10.81 -10.33
N VAL A 158 5.27 -9.73 -10.24
CA VAL A 158 5.54 -8.59 -9.36
C VAL A 158 4.64 -8.71 -8.14
N ALA A 159 5.21 -8.76 -6.95
CA ALA A 159 4.45 -8.90 -5.72
C ALA A 159 4.91 -7.96 -4.63
N GLU A 160 3.95 -7.48 -3.85
CA GLU A 160 4.22 -6.78 -2.60
C GLU A 160 4.69 -7.78 -1.54
N ALA A 161 5.80 -7.50 -0.90
CA ALA A 161 6.41 -8.30 0.16
C ALA A 161 6.12 -7.64 1.52
N ASP A 162 5.22 -8.26 2.28
CA ASP A 162 4.72 -7.73 3.56
C ASP A 162 5.61 -8.22 4.70
N GLU A 163 6.30 -7.28 5.35
CA GLU A 163 7.21 -7.53 6.46
C GLU A 163 6.49 -7.71 7.80
N SER A 164 5.20 -7.37 7.89
CA SER A 164 4.47 -7.19 9.16
C SER A 164 4.55 -8.35 10.14
N ASP A 165 4.73 -9.58 9.67
CA ASP A 165 4.84 -10.81 10.46
C ASP A 165 6.10 -11.62 10.11
N GLY A 166 7.07 -11.01 9.42
CA GLY A 166 8.29 -11.67 8.95
C GLY A 166 8.07 -12.69 7.82
N SER A 167 6.84 -12.87 7.37
CA SER A 167 6.50 -13.90 6.38
C SER A 167 7.07 -13.63 4.98
N PHE A 168 7.46 -12.39 4.68
CA PHE A 168 8.14 -12.04 3.42
C PHE A 168 9.48 -12.78 3.23
N LEU A 169 10.08 -13.29 4.31
CA LEU A 169 11.26 -14.15 4.24
C LEU A 169 11.00 -15.50 3.55
N HIS A 170 9.76 -15.92 3.36
CA HIS A 170 9.46 -17.10 2.56
C HIS A 170 9.65 -16.85 1.06
N LEU A 171 9.59 -15.58 0.62
CA LEU A 171 9.73 -15.21 -0.78
C LEU A 171 11.17 -15.46 -1.27
N THR A 172 11.29 -15.86 -2.53
CA THR A 172 12.57 -16.09 -3.22
C THR A 172 12.61 -15.30 -4.52
N PRO A 173 12.68 -13.96 -4.43
CA PRO A 173 12.64 -13.11 -5.62
C PRO A 173 13.94 -13.19 -6.42
N THR A 174 13.86 -13.01 -7.74
CA THR A 174 15.03 -12.74 -8.60
C THR A 174 15.44 -11.27 -8.52
N VAL A 175 14.48 -10.38 -8.30
CA VAL A 175 14.75 -8.96 -8.01
C VAL A 175 14.03 -8.59 -6.71
N ALA A 176 14.79 -8.14 -5.71
CA ALA A 176 14.25 -7.62 -4.45
C ALA A 176 14.38 -6.10 -4.42
N VAL A 177 13.26 -5.40 -4.24
CA VAL A 177 13.23 -3.96 -4.06
C VAL A 177 13.02 -3.64 -2.58
N VAL A 178 13.81 -2.73 -2.00
CA VAL A 178 13.59 -2.18 -0.66
C VAL A 178 13.49 -0.66 -0.75
N THR A 179 12.32 -0.13 -0.36
CA THR A 179 12.02 1.30 -0.47
C THR A 179 12.59 2.10 0.71
N ASN A 180 12.34 1.65 1.92
CA ASN A 180 12.80 2.27 3.16
C ASN A 180 12.59 1.28 4.32
N ILE A 181 13.24 1.56 5.47
CA ILE A 181 13.09 0.77 6.70
C ILE A 181 12.80 1.76 7.83
N ASP A 182 11.56 1.77 8.31
CA ASP A 182 11.07 2.61 9.38
C ASP A 182 10.43 1.72 10.46
N LEU A 183 10.53 2.11 11.73
CA LEU A 183 10.05 1.27 12.82
C LEU A 183 8.52 1.15 12.78
N GLU A 184 8.05 0.05 12.25
CA GLU A 184 6.66 -0.37 12.25
C GLU A 184 6.51 -1.78 12.85
N HIS A 185 5.26 -2.22 13.00
CA HIS A 185 4.94 -3.58 13.47
C HIS A 185 5.63 -3.95 14.79
N VAL A 186 5.59 -3.02 15.75
CA VAL A 186 6.25 -3.16 17.07
C VAL A 186 5.79 -4.38 17.87
N ASP A 187 4.66 -4.97 17.52
CA ASP A 187 4.17 -6.24 18.08
C ASP A 187 5.03 -7.44 17.61
N HIS A 188 5.72 -7.30 16.47
CA HIS A 188 6.58 -8.34 15.89
C HIS A 188 8.06 -7.98 15.98
N TYR A 189 8.42 -6.71 15.77
CA TYR A 189 9.79 -6.20 15.83
C TYR A 189 9.98 -5.31 17.05
N PRO A 190 10.77 -5.74 18.05
CA PRO A 190 10.97 -4.96 19.28
C PRO A 190 11.70 -3.63 19.02
N ASP A 191 12.55 -3.59 18.00
CA ASP A 191 13.39 -2.45 17.67
C ASP A 191 13.73 -2.37 16.17
N LEU A 192 14.29 -1.23 15.77
CA LEU A 192 14.69 -0.96 14.39
C LEU A 192 15.85 -1.84 13.94
N GLU A 193 16.74 -2.26 14.84
CA GLU A 193 17.88 -3.13 14.53
C GLU A 193 17.40 -4.50 14.08
N THR A 194 16.47 -5.10 14.83
CA THR A 194 15.84 -6.39 14.48
C THR A 194 15.12 -6.32 13.14
N LEU A 195 14.36 -5.22 12.90
CA LEU A 195 13.69 -5.01 11.62
C LEU A 195 14.70 -4.90 10.48
N THR A 196 15.75 -4.09 10.65
CA THR A 196 16.82 -3.89 9.65
C THR A 196 17.54 -5.20 9.34
N ALA A 197 17.86 -6.01 10.36
CA ALA A 197 18.44 -7.34 10.18
C ALA A 197 17.53 -8.27 9.38
N THR A 198 16.22 -8.19 9.59
CA THR A 198 15.23 -8.98 8.83
C THR A 198 15.18 -8.58 7.36
N PHE A 199 15.26 -7.27 7.04
CA PHE A 199 15.40 -6.80 5.66
C PHE A 199 16.71 -7.24 5.01
N HIS A 200 17.82 -7.26 5.76
CA HIS A 200 19.08 -7.82 5.27
C HIS A 200 18.91 -9.31 4.90
N GLU A 201 18.27 -10.10 5.77
CA GLU A 201 18.00 -11.51 5.46
C GLU A 201 17.12 -11.66 4.20
N PHE A 202 16.12 -10.82 4.03
CA PHE A 202 15.30 -10.81 2.82
C PHE A 202 16.13 -10.55 1.55
N LEU A 203 17.02 -9.55 1.56
CA LEU A 203 17.90 -9.24 0.43
C LEU A 203 18.86 -10.40 0.11
N ARG A 204 19.30 -11.15 1.11
CA ARG A 204 20.14 -12.36 0.92
C ARG A 204 19.41 -13.51 0.21
N ARG A 205 18.05 -13.49 0.15
CA ARG A 205 17.27 -14.50 -0.58
C ARG A 205 17.38 -14.35 -2.11
N VAL A 206 17.85 -13.21 -2.57
CA VAL A 206 18.11 -13.00 -4.00
C VAL A 206 19.21 -13.97 -4.48
N PRO A 207 18.98 -14.72 -5.57
CA PRO A 207 19.97 -15.65 -6.11
C PRO A 207 21.18 -14.89 -6.70
N PHE A 208 22.28 -15.61 -6.95
CA PHE A 208 23.52 -15.00 -7.45
C PHE A 208 23.36 -14.28 -8.83
N TYR A 209 22.35 -14.64 -9.59
CA TYR A 209 22.04 -14.06 -10.90
C TYR A 209 20.95 -12.97 -10.84
N GLY A 210 20.46 -12.68 -9.65
CA GLY A 210 19.44 -11.66 -9.42
C GLY A 210 20.03 -10.33 -8.96
N ALA A 211 19.15 -9.37 -8.62
CA ALA A 211 19.54 -8.03 -8.19
C ALA A 211 18.77 -7.54 -6.97
N CYS A 212 19.46 -6.78 -6.12
CA CYS A 212 18.86 -5.96 -5.06
C CYS A 212 18.71 -4.52 -5.56
N VAL A 213 17.51 -3.94 -5.51
CA VAL A 213 17.22 -2.55 -5.88
C VAL A 213 16.88 -1.79 -4.60
N VAL A 214 17.72 -0.87 -4.15
CA VAL A 214 17.64 -0.32 -2.80
C VAL A 214 17.74 1.20 -2.77
N CYS A 215 16.91 1.85 -1.93
CA CYS A 215 16.85 3.31 -1.80
C CYS A 215 17.96 3.82 -0.88
N VAL A 216 18.93 4.54 -1.42
CA VAL A 216 20.03 5.11 -0.63
C VAL A 216 19.68 6.41 0.10
N ASP A 217 18.50 6.95 -0.14
CA ASP A 217 18.02 8.11 0.62
C ASP A 217 17.60 7.72 2.04
N ASP A 218 17.26 6.44 2.25
CA ASP A 218 16.95 5.89 3.57
C ASP A 218 18.22 5.50 4.33
N PRO A 219 18.43 6.00 5.56
CA PRO A 219 19.64 5.74 6.33
C PRO A 219 19.83 4.27 6.70
N GLN A 220 18.74 3.54 7.00
CA GLN A 220 18.80 2.13 7.40
C GLN A 220 19.15 1.26 6.20
N VAL A 221 18.54 1.53 5.05
CA VAL A 221 18.86 0.86 3.78
C VAL A 221 20.30 1.12 3.37
N ARG A 222 20.77 2.37 3.50
CA ARG A 222 22.16 2.75 3.21
C ARG A 222 23.15 1.98 4.10
N ALA A 223 22.82 1.78 5.37
CA ALA A 223 23.66 1.03 6.30
C ALA A 223 23.80 -0.46 5.91
N LEU A 224 22.87 -1.02 5.14
CA LEU A 224 22.95 -2.39 4.64
C LEU A 224 23.90 -2.55 3.44
N LEU A 225 24.19 -1.49 2.68
CA LEU A 225 24.99 -1.60 1.44
C LEU A 225 26.31 -2.38 1.60
N PRO A 226 27.15 -2.12 2.63
CA PRO A 226 28.39 -2.84 2.79
C PRO A 226 28.22 -4.34 3.10
N LEU A 227 27.02 -4.77 3.49
CA LEU A 227 26.70 -6.15 3.86
C LEU A 227 26.10 -6.96 2.70
N LEU A 228 25.75 -6.29 1.59
CA LEU A 228 25.12 -6.93 0.44
C LEU A 228 26.18 -7.60 -0.46
N GLU A 229 26.02 -8.90 -0.65
CA GLU A 229 26.91 -9.73 -1.49
C GLU A 229 26.33 -9.99 -2.89
N ARG A 230 25.18 -9.41 -3.21
CA ARG A 230 24.48 -9.59 -4.50
C ARG A 230 24.65 -8.35 -5.36
N LYS A 231 24.43 -8.49 -6.66
CA LYS A 231 24.31 -7.33 -7.55
C LYS A 231 23.33 -6.35 -6.91
N THR A 232 23.78 -5.14 -6.68
CA THR A 232 22.99 -4.10 -6.04
C THR A 232 22.90 -2.91 -6.97
N ILE A 233 21.68 -2.41 -7.18
CA ILE A 233 21.40 -1.18 -7.91
C ILE A 233 20.82 -0.20 -6.90
N THR A 234 21.51 0.89 -6.69
CA THR A 234 21.10 1.94 -5.76
C THR A 234 20.23 2.97 -6.48
N TYR A 235 19.15 3.41 -5.82
CA TYR A 235 18.32 4.47 -6.36
C TYR A 235 17.96 5.54 -5.30
N GLY A 236 17.57 6.73 -5.76
CA GLY A 236 17.15 7.82 -4.89
C GLY A 236 17.29 9.19 -5.51
N LEU A 237 17.15 10.23 -4.69
CA LEU A 237 17.38 11.63 -5.03
C LEU A 237 18.83 12.06 -4.69
N SER A 238 19.53 11.24 -3.88
CA SER A 238 20.95 11.46 -3.57
C SER A 238 21.81 11.36 -4.82
N ARG A 239 22.85 12.18 -4.89
CA ARG A 239 23.84 12.11 -5.97
C ARG A 239 24.66 10.82 -5.98
N GLU A 240 24.68 10.12 -4.87
CA GLU A 240 25.37 8.83 -4.71
C GLU A 240 24.61 7.66 -5.34
N ALA A 241 23.30 7.83 -5.62
CA ALA A 241 22.48 6.81 -6.23
C ALA A 241 22.89 6.58 -7.69
N GLU A 242 22.96 5.30 -8.11
CA GLU A 242 23.22 4.92 -9.48
C GLU A 242 22.06 5.30 -10.41
N VAL A 243 20.80 5.13 -9.94
CA VAL A 243 19.59 5.58 -10.63
C VAL A 243 18.98 6.73 -9.81
N ARG A 244 18.99 7.93 -10.37
CA ARG A 244 18.57 9.12 -9.62
C ARG A 244 17.81 10.12 -10.47
N ALA A 245 16.98 10.93 -9.81
CA ALA A 245 16.48 12.19 -10.36
C ALA A 245 17.42 13.33 -9.94
N ASP A 246 17.66 14.29 -10.83
CA ASP A 246 18.39 15.50 -10.46
C ASP A 246 17.46 16.43 -9.65
N PRO A 247 17.75 16.67 -8.35
CA PRO A 247 16.89 17.50 -7.50
C PRO A 247 16.69 18.92 -8.03
N GLY A 248 17.64 19.44 -8.82
CA GLY A 248 17.57 20.78 -9.42
C GLY A 248 16.59 20.87 -10.59
N THR A 249 16.13 19.72 -11.12
CA THR A 249 15.21 19.65 -12.26
C THR A 249 13.78 19.28 -11.86
N ILE A 250 13.53 19.03 -10.57
CA ILE A 250 12.19 18.64 -10.09
C ILE A 250 11.26 19.84 -10.17
N VAL A 251 10.23 19.74 -10.99
CA VAL A 251 9.15 20.71 -11.14
C VAL A 251 7.82 20.02 -10.85
N GLU A 252 7.02 20.59 -9.97
CA GLU A 252 5.64 20.14 -9.69
C GLU A 252 4.65 21.16 -10.25
N ASP A 253 3.63 20.68 -10.95
CA ASP A 253 2.56 21.49 -11.52
C ASP A 253 1.17 20.90 -11.20
N ALA A 254 0.12 21.45 -11.82
CA ALA A 254 -1.26 20.96 -11.63
C ALA A 254 -1.47 19.50 -12.06
N ASP A 255 -0.67 19.01 -13.02
CA ASP A 255 -0.84 17.71 -13.65
C ASP A 255 0.13 16.64 -13.11
N GLY A 256 1.00 16.99 -12.14
CA GLY A 256 1.95 16.06 -11.54
C GLY A 256 3.33 16.65 -11.29
N GLN A 257 4.38 15.89 -11.59
CA GLN A 257 5.77 16.32 -11.44
C GLN A 257 6.64 15.81 -12.59
N GLU A 258 7.73 16.54 -12.87
CA GLU A 258 8.72 16.19 -13.88
C GLU A 258 10.13 16.33 -13.30
N SER A 259 11.06 15.49 -13.76
CA SER A 259 12.48 15.58 -13.42
C SER A 259 13.34 14.93 -14.48
N VAL A 260 14.64 15.27 -14.53
CA VAL A 260 15.62 14.59 -15.38
C VAL A 260 16.20 13.38 -14.63
N VAL A 261 16.15 12.22 -15.25
CA VAL A 261 16.67 10.96 -14.70
C VAL A 261 18.07 10.67 -15.21
N TRP A 262 18.93 10.25 -14.31
CA TRP A 262 20.27 9.75 -14.56
C TRP A 262 20.38 8.30 -14.14
N ALA A 263 21.09 7.49 -14.90
CA ALA A 263 21.45 6.14 -14.48
C ALA A 263 22.88 5.79 -14.91
N PHE A 264 23.62 5.17 -14.01
CA PHE A 264 24.98 4.68 -14.23
C PHE A 264 25.92 5.75 -14.84
N GLY A 265 25.79 6.99 -14.35
CA GLY A 265 26.59 8.14 -14.78
C GLY A 265 26.15 8.80 -16.10
N ARG A 266 25.03 8.38 -16.70
CA ARG A 266 24.49 8.91 -17.95
C ARG A 266 23.13 9.56 -17.72
N GLU A 267 22.87 10.66 -18.38
CA GLU A 267 21.54 11.24 -18.48
C GLU A 267 20.66 10.41 -19.39
N LEU A 268 19.47 10.01 -18.92
CA LEU A 268 18.50 9.24 -19.69
C LEU A 268 17.41 10.13 -20.31
N GLY A 269 17.13 11.27 -19.69
CA GLY A 269 16.13 12.23 -20.15
C GLY A 269 15.03 12.52 -19.13
N PRO A 270 13.98 13.24 -19.55
CA PRO A 270 12.87 13.63 -18.67
C PRO A 270 11.99 12.43 -18.30
N LEU A 271 11.51 12.48 -17.05
CA LEU A 271 10.50 11.58 -16.51
C LEU A 271 9.34 12.40 -15.96
N ARG A 272 8.15 12.22 -16.52
CA ARG A 272 6.93 12.84 -16.04
C ARG A 272 6.08 11.82 -15.27
N LEU A 273 5.54 12.25 -14.11
CA LEU A 273 4.68 11.44 -13.24
C LEU A 273 3.42 12.23 -12.94
N LYS A 274 2.26 11.58 -12.98
CA LYS A 274 1.00 12.15 -12.48
C LYS A 274 0.91 12.14 -10.95
N LEU A 275 1.75 11.33 -10.31
CA LEU A 275 1.84 11.22 -8.87
C LEU A 275 2.71 12.35 -8.33
N ARG A 276 2.21 13.10 -7.35
CA ARG A 276 2.91 14.20 -6.72
C ARG A 276 3.78 13.73 -5.56
N GLY A 277 4.73 14.57 -5.20
CA GLY A 277 5.57 14.41 -4.02
C GLY A 277 6.85 13.60 -4.25
N ARG A 278 7.89 14.01 -3.53
CA ARG A 278 9.23 13.42 -3.66
C ARG A 278 9.26 11.92 -3.38
N HIS A 279 8.44 11.43 -2.43
CA HIS A 279 8.32 10.00 -2.13
C HIS A 279 7.80 9.19 -3.33
N ASN A 280 6.88 9.75 -4.14
CA ASN A 280 6.41 9.08 -5.35
C ASN A 280 7.45 9.12 -6.47
N LEU A 281 8.28 10.16 -6.53
CA LEU A 281 9.44 10.17 -7.44
C LEU A 281 10.44 9.09 -7.05
N GLN A 282 10.74 8.92 -5.74
CA GLN A 282 11.58 7.83 -5.26
C GLN A 282 10.99 6.46 -5.61
N ASN A 283 9.68 6.26 -5.40
CA ASN A 283 9.00 5.02 -5.81
C ASN A 283 9.12 4.76 -7.32
N ALA A 284 9.03 5.82 -8.14
CA ALA A 284 9.21 5.71 -9.59
C ALA A 284 10.65 5.38 -9.98
N LEU A 285 11.66 5.93 -9.27
CA LEU A 285 13.07 5.60 -9.51
C LEU A 285 13.37 4.13 -9.21
N ALA A 286 12.70 3.52 -8.20
CA ALA A 286 12.76 2.07 -8.01
C ALA A 286 12.26 1.31 -9.24
N ALA A 287 11.13 1.73 -9.81
CA ALA A 287 10.59 1.11 -11.02
C ALA A 287 11.50 1.36 -12.25
N VAL A 288 12.13 2.53 -12.36
CA VAL A 288 13.18 2.77 -13.39
C VAL A 288 14.33 1.79 -13.21
N ALA A 289 14.85 1.62 -12.00
CA ALA A 289 15.96 0.71 -11.71
C ALA A 289 15.61 -0.75 -12.09
N VAL A 290 14.41 -1.21 -11.73
CA VAL A 290 13.92 -2.55 -12.12
C VAL A 290 13.78 -2.66 -13.65
N GLY A 291 13.22 -1.64 -14.30
CA GLY A 291 13.08 -1.64 -15.77
C GLY A 291 14.42 -1.71 -16.49
N LEU A 292 15.41 -0.96 -16.02
CA LEU A 292 16.79 -1.00 -16.57
C LEU A 292 17.47 -2.35 -16.33
N GLU A 293 17.26 -2.98 -15.16
CA GLU A 293 17.76 -4.33 -14.85
C GLU A 293 17.18 -5.38 -15.80
N LEU A 294 15.95 -5.19 -16.24
CA LEU A 294 15.26 -6.03 -17.21
C LEU A 294 15.49 -5.58 -18.67
N GLU A 295 16.47 -4.71 -18.91
CA GLU A 295 16.86 -4.20 -20.23
C GLU A 295 15.72 -3.50 -21.00
N ILE A 296 14.70 -2.97 -20.28
CA ILE A 296 13.63 -2.20 -20.91
C ILE A 296 14.18 -0.82 -21.30
N PRO A 297 14.01 -0.38 -22.57
CA PRO A 297 14.46 0.94 -22.99
C PRO A 297 13.82 2.08 -22.17
N PHE A 298 14.59 3.08 -21.75
CA PHE A 298 14.12 4.17 -20.89
C PHE A 298 12.86 4.87 -21.42
N ALA A 299 12.74 5.05 -22.73
CA ALA A 299 11.54 5.62 -23.35
C ALA A 299 10.26 4.82 -23.04
N ARG A 300 10.36 3.49 -22.96
CA ARG A 300 9.24 2.63 -22.56
C ARG A 300 8.99 2.70 -21.07
N ILE A 301 10.05 2.76 -20.26
CA ILE A 301 9.95 2.95 -18.80
C ILE A 301 9.22 4.27 -18.50
N ALA A 302 9.65 5.38 -19.11
CA ALA A 302 9.03 6.69 -18.94
C ALA A 302 7.57 6.69 -19.38
N GLN A 303 7.24 6.08 -20.53
CA GLN A 303 5.87 5.93 -21.03
C GLN A 303 4.97 5.17 -20.03
N GLY A 304 5.44 4.07 -19.44
CA GLY A 304 4.70 3.29 -18.45
C GLY A 304 4.42 4.09 -17.17
N LEU A 305 5.42 4.82 -16.71
CA LEU A 305 5.31 5.64 -15.49
C LEU A 305 4.39 6.84 -15.68
N GLU A 306 4.47 7.56 -16.80
CA GLU A 306 3.57 8.67 -17.14
C GLU A 306 2.12 8.22 -17.28
N GLY A 307 1.89 7.01 -17.82
CA GLY A 307 0.57 6.40 -17.92
C GLY A 307 -0.05 5.98 -16.60
N SER A 308 0.77 5.80 -15.56
CA SER A 308 0.30 5.31 -14.26
C SER A 308 -0.50 6.37 -13.50
N ARG A 309 -1.67 5.95 -13.00
CA ARG A 309 -2.54 6.79 -12.16
C ARG A 309 -2.41 6.47 -10.66
N GLY A 310 -1.45 5.61 -10.29
CA GLY A 310 -1.25 5.17 -8.91
C GLY A 310 -2.32 4.21 -8.39
N VAL A 311 -2.42 4.14 -7.08
CA VAL A 311 -3.31 3.25 -6.32
C VAL A 311 -4.37 4.09 -5.63
N GLY A 312 -5.57 3.56 -5.49
CA GLY A 312 -6.63 4.23 -4.74
C GLY A 312 -6.21 4.51 -3.30
N ARG A 313 -6.69 5.59 -2.73
CA ARG A 313 -6.34 6.05 -1.39
C ARG A 313 -4.84 6.33 -1.18
N ARG A 314 -4.12 6.79 -2.22
CA ARG A 314 -2.73 7.27 -2.13
C ARG A 314 -2.66 8.65 -2.80
N CYS A 315 -2.84 9.72 -2.00
CA CYS A 315 -3.10 11.10 -2.47
C CYS A 315 -4.17 11.12 -3.57
N GLU A 316 -5.26 10.39 -3.38
CA GLU A 316 -6.33 10.28 -4.37
C GLU A 316 -7.16 11.55 -4.42
N GLU A 317 -7.07 12.29 -5.54
CA GLU A 317 -7.87 13.49 -5.76
C GLU A 317 -9.30 13.13 -6.19
N TYR A 318 -10.28 13.56 -5.42
CA TYR A 318 -11.69 13.42 -5.73
C TYR A 318 -12.24 14.63 -6.53
N GLY A 319 -11.42 15.68 -6.67
CA GLY A 319 -11.76 16.89 -7.38
C GLY A 319 -12.33 17.99 -6.49
N GLU A 320 -12.92 19.01 -7.14
CA GLU A 320 -13.50 20.17 -6.48
C GLU A 320 -14.97 19.94 -6.14
N HIS A 321 -15.31 20.08 -4.87
CA HIS A 321 -16.67 19.95 -4.35
C HIS A 321 -17.04 21.19 -3.54
N GLY A 322 -18.04 21.93 -3.97
CA GLY A 322 -18.43 23.20 -3.32
C GLY A 322 -17.30 24.23 -3.26
N GLY A 323 -16.34 24.18 -4.21
CA GLY A 323 -15.15 25.04 -4.22
C GLY A 323 -14.03 24.59 -3.28
N VAL A 324 -14.09 23.37 -2.76
CA VAL A 324 -13.09 22.74 -1.88
C VAL A 324 -12.47 21.56 -2.60
N LEU A 325 -11.14 21.51 -2.70
CA LEU A 325 -10.42 20.33 -3.22
C LEU A 325 -10.46 19.20 -2.19
N VAL A 326 -10.90 18.01 -2.58
CA VAL A 326 -10.99 16.83 -1.69
C VAL A 326 -9.93 15.80 -2.09
N ILE A 327 -9.14 15.37 -1.11
CA ILE A 327 -8.10 14.33 -1.27
C ILE A 327 -8.31 13.24 -0.21
N ASP A 328 -8.15 11.96 -0.60
CA ASP A 328 -8.10 10.83 0.34
C ASP A 328 -6.73 10.17 0.35
N ASP A 329 -6.22 9.86 1.54
CA ASP A 329 -4.98 9.11 1.69
C ASP A 329 -5.07 8.04 2.79
N TYR A 330 -4.42 6.92 2.54
CA TYR A 330 -4.36 5.79 3.44
C TYR A 330 -3.33 5.96 4.57
N GLY A 331 -2.51 7.00 4.53
CA GLY A 331 -1.43 7.27 5.47
C GLY A 331 -1.87 7.11 6.92
N HIS A 332 -1.15 6.31 7.66
CA HIS A 332 -1.46 5.95 9.04
C HIS A 332 -0.22 5.82 9.93
N HIS A 333 0.95 6.08 9.37
CA HIS A 333 2.22 6.25 10.08
C HIS A 333 2.67 7.72 10.00
N PRO A 334 3.32 8.30 11.04
CA PRO A 334 3.75 9.70 11.01
C PRO A 334 4.58 10.09 9.78
N THR A 335 5.49 9.21 9.35
CA THR A 335 6.33 9.42 8.16
C THR A 335 5.48 9.55 6.88
N GLU A 336 4.48 8.67 6.69
CA GLU A 336 3.53 8.76 5.57
C GLU A 336 2.73 10.06 5.62
N ILE A 337 2.20 10.41 6.81
CA ILE A 337 1.42 11.63 7.02
C ILE A 337 2.26 12.86 6.69
N GLY A 338 3.51 12.91 7.14
CA GLY A 338 4.42 14.01 6.82
C GLY A 338 4.64 14.19 5.32
N ALA A 339 4.82 13.09 4.59
CA ALA A 339 4.99 13.09 3.14
C ALA A 339 3.74 13.59 2.42
N VAL A 340 2.56 13.11 2.81
CA VAL A 340 1.26 13.50 2.23
C VAL A 340 0.92 14.95 2.56
N MET A 341 1.22 15.40 3.78
CA MET A 341 1.05 16.81 4.18
C MET A 341 1.96 17.76 3.38
N ALA A 342 3.15 17.32 3.00
CA ALA A 342 4.01 18.10 2.11
C ALA A 342 3.38 18.28 0.73
N VAL A 343 2.76 17.22 0.18
CA VAL A 343 1.98 17.28 -1.07
C VAL A 343 0.79 18.23 -0.93
N ALA A 344 -0.02 18.09 0.15
CA ALA A 344 -1.19 18.92 0.38
C ALA A 344 -0.84 20.42 0.42
N ARG A 345 0.26 20.77 1.05
CA ARG A 345 0.77 22.17 1.09
C ARG A 345 1.22 22.67 -0.28
N GLY A 346 1.73 21.78 -1.13
CA GLY A 346 2.13 22.13 -2.51
C GLY A 346 0.99 22.67 -3.37
N PHE A 347 -0.29 22.43 -3.00
CA PHE A 347 -1.43 23.02 -3.69
C PHE A 347 -1.63 24.53 -3.39
N GLY A 348 -0.90 25.10 -2.41
CA GLY A 348 -0.97 26.52 -2.06
C GLY A 348 -2.34 26.96 -1.48
N ARG A 349 -3.11 26.01 -0.92
CA ARG A 349 -4.41 26.24 -0.31
C ARG A 349 -4.38 26.03 1.20
N PRO A 350 -5.27 26.67 1.98
CA PRO A 350 -5.47 26.27 3.37
C PRO A 350 -5.85 24.78 3.46
N VAL A 351 -5.18 24.04 4.35
CA VAL A 351 -5.33 22.57 4.47
C VAL A 351 -6.06 22.20 5.74
N SER A 352 -7.21 21.55 5.61
CA SER A 352 -7.98 20.96 6.71
C SER A 352 -7.92 19.44 6.62
N VAL A 353 -7.56 18.77 7.72
CA VAL A 353 -7.36 17.31 7.76
C VAL A 353 -8.35 16.64 8.67
N LEU A 354 -9.06 15.63 8.17
CA LEU A 354 -9.82 14.66 8.95
C LEU A 354 -8.97 13.42 9.13
N PHE A 355 -8.41 13.21 10.32
CA PHE A 355 -7.52 12.09 10.61
C PHE A 355 -8.18 11.07 11.52
N GLN A 356 -8.12 9.80 11.13
CA GLN A 356 -8.50 8.66 11.96
C GLN A 356 -7.26 7.84 12.31
N PRO A 357 -6.77 7.92 13.56
CA PRO A 357 -5.67 7.06 13.98
C PRO A 357 -6.06 5.58 13.89
N HIS A 358 -5.09 4.72 13.59
CA HIS A 358 -5.31 3.30 13.38
C HIS A 358 -4.46 2.49 14.35
N ARG A 359 -5.11 1.66 15.19
CA ARG A 359 -4.59 0.88 16.32
C ARG A 359 -4.18 1.75 17.52
N TYR A 360 -4.55 1.31 18.70
CA TYR A 360 -4.18 1.98 19.96
C TYR A 360 -2.68 1.86 20.24
N SER A 361 -2.06 0.72 19.95
CA SER A 361 -0.62 0.47 20.13
C SER A 361 0.23 1.45 19.32
N ARG A 362 -0.11 1.66 18.05
CA ARG A 362 0.58 2.63 17.20
C ARG A 362 0.34 4.05 17.67
N THR A 363 -0.90 4.38 18.05
CA THR A 363 -1.24 5.73 18.51
C THR A 363 -0.46 6.07 19.77
N GLU A 364 -0.43 5.19 20.78
CA GLU A 364 0.35 5.34 22.01
C GLU A 364 1.84 5.58 21.72
N ARG A 365 2.41 4.79 20.82
CA ARG A 365 3.83 4.86 20.48
C ARG A 365 4.24 6.16 19.82
N PHE A 366 3.41 6.71 18.94
CA PHE A 366 3.75 7.80 18.03
C PHE A 366 2.93 9.08 18.25
N VAL A 367 2.36 9.30 19.45
CA VAL A 367 1.50 10.47 19.75
C VAL A 367 2.14 11.79 19.34
N ARG A 368 3.44 11.97 19.67
CA ARG A 368 4.18 13.21 19.39
C ARG A 368 4.45 13.37 17.91
N GLU A 369 4.91 12.30 17.27
CA GLU A 369 5.24 12.25 15.85
C GLU A 369 3.98 12.47 15.00
N PHE A 370 2.82 11.96 15.41
CA PHE A 370 1.54 12.29 14.78
C PHE A 370 1.22 13.77 14.86
N ALA A 371 1.38 14.37 16.05
CA ALA A 371 1.15 15.81 16.22
C ALA A 371 2.16 16.64 15.40
N ASP A 372 3.41 16.19 15.28
CA ASP A 372 4.42 16.85 14.44
C ASP A 372 4.04 16.80 12.97
N ALA A 373 3.69 15.62 12.47
CA ALA A 373 3.30 15.41 11.07
C ALA A 373 2.05 16.20 10.68
N LEU A 374 1.03 16.26 11.57
CA LEU A 374 -0.22 16.98 11.35
C LEU A 374 -0.09 18.50 11.59
N SER A 375 0.99 18.97 12.22
CA SER A 375 1.17 20.39 12.58
C SER A 375 1.20 21.34 11.38
N GLY A 376 1.35 20.81 10.17
CA GLY A 376 1.29 21.58 8.93
C GLY A 376 -0.12 21.89 8.44
N ALA A 377 -1.17 21.33 9.04
CA ALA A 377 -2.55 21.64 8.71
C ALA A 377 -3.02 22.93 9.40
N ASP A 378 -3.95 23.65 8.76
CA ASP A 378 -4.59 24.85 9.34
C ASP A 378 -5.67 24.43 10.34
N ALA A 379 -6.35 23.32 10.11
CA ALA A 379 -7.28 22.68 11.04
C ALA A 379 -7.19 21.15 10.98
N VAL A 380 -7.32 20.50 12.14
CA VAL A 380 -7.31 19.05 12.27
C VAL A 380 -8.59 18.59 12.99
N GLY A 381 -9.37 17.72 12.35
CA GLY A 381 -10.44 16.96 12.97
C GLY A 381 -9.95 15.54 13.27
N LEU A 382 -9.94 15.17 14.54
CA LEU A 382 -9.52 13.85 14.99
C LEU A 382 -10.73 12.96 15.30
N LEU A 383 -10.85 11.87 14.56
CA LEU A 383 -11.84 10.82 14.82
C LEU A 383 -11.36 9.86 15.92
N PRO A 384 -12.26 9.09 16.53
CA PRO A 384 -11.87 7.99 17.42
C PRO A 384 -10.92 7.02 16.72
N VAL A 385 -10.01 6.43 17.51
CA VAL A 385 -9.05 5.43 16.98
C VAL A 385 -9.81 4.25 16.39
N TYR A 386 -9.44 3.86 15.17
CA TYR A 386 -9.88 2.60 14.59
C TYR A 386 -9.11 1.45 15.25
N ALA A 387 -9.80 0.67 16.07
CA ALA A 387 -9.18 -0.31 16.98
C ALA A 387 -8.45 -1.45 16.24
N ALA A 388 -8.96 -1.88 15.07
CA ALA A 388 -8.43 -3.04 14.32
C ALA A 388 -8.28 -4.32 15.18
N GLY A 389 -9.20 -4.52 16.13
CA GLY A 389 -9.20 -5.67 17.04
C GLY A 389 -8.38 -5.50 18.32
N GLU A 390 -7.79 -4.34 18.55
CA GLU A 390 -7.06 -4.04 19.78
C GLU A 390 -8.00 -3.48 20.86
N GLU A 391 -7.65 -3.72 22.12
CA GLU A 391 -8.27 -3.06 23.27
C GLU A 391 -7.70 -1.65 23.48
N PRO A 392 -8.50 -0.70 24.01
CA PRO A 392 -8.03 0.64 24.33
C PRO A 392 -6.81 0.64 25.25
N ARG A 393 -5.87 1.57 24.97
CA ARG A 393 -4.64 1.74 25.75
C ARG A 393 -4.56 3.16 26.33
N PRO A 394 -4.09 3.34 27.57
CA PRO A 394 -3.86 4.67 28.13
C PRO A 394 -2.87 5.47 27.25
N GLY A 395 -3.22 6.70 26.90
CA GLY A 395 -2.38 7.53 26.03
C GLY A 395 -2.40 7.17 24.55
N GLY A 396 -3.07 6.08 24.17
CA GLY A 396 -3.19 5.62 22.78
C GLY A 396 -4.45 6.13 22.06
N ASP A 397 -4.96 7.30 22.44
CA ASP A 397 -6.21 7.86 21.94
C ASP A 397 -6.02 9.17 21.14
N SER A 398 -7.07 9.60 20.49
CA SER A 398 -7.08 10.86 19.70
C SER A 398 -6.94 12.09 20.58
N ALA A 399 -7.37 12.04 21.83
CA ALA A 399 -7.25 13.16 22.78
C ALA A 399 -5.77 13.43 23.14
N SER A 400 -4.96 12.38 23.24
CA SER A 400 -3.52 12.48 23.45
C SER A 400 -2.82 13.22 22.29
N ILE A 401 -3.18 12.91 21.03
CA ILE A 401 -2.68 13.64 19.86
C ILE A 401 -3.15 15.09 19.87
N ALA A 402 -4.44 15.33 20.21
CA ALA A 402 -5.01 16.67 20.29
C ALA A 402 -4.27 17.55 21.30
N GLY A 403 -3.96 17.01 22.48
CA GLY A 403 -3.21 17.75 23.50
C GLY A 403 -1.84 18.25 22.99
N HIS A 404 -1.11 17.42 22.23
CA HIS A 404 0.17 17.82 21.64
C HIS A 404 0.00 18.85 20.50
N LEU A 405 -1.04 18.74 19.67
CA LEU A 405 -1.36 19.74 18.64
C LEU A 405 -1.74 21.10 19.26
N GLN A 406 -2.56 21.09 20.31
CA GLN A 406 -2.96 22.30 21.05
C GLN A 406 -1.74 22.99 21.70
N ALA A 407 -0.84 22.21 22.29
CA ALA A 407 0.41 22.73 22.84
C ALA A 407 1.30 23.41 21.79
N LYS A 408 1.15 23.04 20.51
CA LYS A 408 1.80 23.68 19.35
C LYS A 408 1.00 24.85 18.77
N GLY A 409 -0.11 25.25 19.42
CA GLY A 409 -0.98 26.33 18.97
C GLY A 409 -1.80 25.98 17.71
N ARG A 410 -2.04 24.71 17.44
CA ARG A 410 -2.82 24.27 16.28
C ARG A 410 -4.30 24.18 16.58
N THR A 411 -5.14 24.50 15.59
CA THR A 411 -6.58 24.32 15.65
C THR A 411 -6.90 22.83 15.51
N VAL A 412 -7.45 22.23 16.58
CA VAL A 412 -7.83 20.82 16.59
C VAL A 412 -9.19 20.64 17.22
N ASP A 413 -10.04 19.83 16.60
CA ASP A 413 -11.36 19.44 17.06
C ASP A 413 -11.37 17.90 17.27
N LEU A 414 -11.82 17.45 18.42
CA LEU A 414 -12.15 16.04 18.65
C LEU A 414 -13.58 15.78 18.14
N LEU A 415 -13.75 14.74 17.36
CA LEU A 415 -15.03 14.29 16.82
C LEU A 415 -15.42 13.00 17.55
N ASP A 416 -16.70 12.88 17.95
CA ASP A 416 -17.21 11.67 18.61
C ASP A 416 -17.41 10.51 17.62
N GLY A 417 -17.50 10.82 16.32
CA GLY A 417 -17.63 9.83 15.26
C GLY A 417 -17.86 10.44 13.88
N HIS A 418 -18.18 9.58 12.91
CA HIS A 418 -18.42 10.02 11.52
C HIS A 418 -19.61 10.99 11.40
N GLY A 419 -20.57 10.96 12.33
CA GLY A 419 -21.71 11.88 12.35
C GLY A 419 -21.33 13.35 12.48
N ASP A 420 -20.18 13.66 13.04
CA ASP A 420 -19.72 15.03 13.29
C ASP A 420 -18.98 15.64 12.09
N ILE A 421 -18.64 14.81 11.09
CA ILE A 421 -17.85 15.24 9.91
C ILE A 421 -18.53 16.40 9.19
N ALA A 422 -19.85 16.33 8.95
CA ALA A 422 -20.60 17.37 8.26
C ALA A 422 -20.51 18.72 8.98
N ALA A 423 -20.79 18.74 10.29
CA ALA A 423 -20.70 19.94 11.10
C ALA A 423 -19.26 20.49 11.21
N TRP A 424 -18.26 19.62 11.20
CA TRP A 424 -16.87 20.02 11.19
C TRP A 424 -16.49 20.67 9.85
N LEU A 425 -16.91 20.09 8.72
CA LEU A 425 -16.71 20.66 7.39
C LEU A 425 -17.31 22.06 7.27
N ASP A 426 -18.50 22.27 7.84
CA ASP A 426 -19.16 23.59 7.83
C ASP A 426 -18.33 24.67 8.54
N ARG A 427 -17.59 24.30 9.57
CA ARG A 427 -16.73 25.22 10.32
C ARG A 427 -15.34 25.39 9.74
N ARG A 428 -14.79 24.35 9.09
CA ARG A 428 -13.35 24.27 8.76
C ARG A 428 -13.03 24.22 7.27
N ALA A 429 -14.00 23.90 6.40
CA ALA A 429 -13.79 23.78 4.97
C ALA A 429 -14.39 24.98 4.22
N ALA A 430 -13.62 26.05 4.05
CA ALA A 430 -14.03 27.22 3.27
C ALA A 430 -13.77 26.98 1.77
N ALA A 431 -14.52 27.67 0.90
CA ALA A 431 -14.22 27.67 -0.53
C ALA A 431 -12.77 28.14 -0.79
N GLY A 432 -12.07 27.48 -1.71
CA GLY A 432 -10.66 27.69 -1.99
C GLY A 432 -9.71 26.90 -1.10
N SER A 433 -10.21 26.17 -0.09
CA SER A 433 -9.38 25.28 0.75
C SER A 433 -9.25 23.88 0.17
N LEU A 434 -8.40 23.07 0.84
CA LEU A 434 -8.24 21.64 0.62
C LEU A 434 -8.71 20.90 1.86
N VAL A 435 -9.52 19.88 1.69
CA VAL A 435 -9.88 18.92 2.74
C VAL A 435 -9.25 17.57 2.41
N MET A 436 -8.54 17.00 3.39
CA MET A 436 -7.96 15.68 3.28
C MET A 436 -8.58 14.72 4.29
N THR A 437 -9.06 13.56 3.81
CA THR A 437 -9.37 12.41 4.66
C THR A 437 -8.12 11.53 4.75
N LEU A 438 -7.74 11.15 5.98
CA LEU A 438 -6.45 10.49 6.24
C LEU A 438 -6.60 9.35 7.24
N GLY A 439 -6.12 8.16 6.89
CA GLY A 439 -6.08 7.00 7.78
C GLY A 439 -6.42 5.67 7.12
N ALA A 440 -5.92 4.56 7.71
CA ALA A 440 -6.13 3.20 7.21
C ALA A 440 -7.48 2.58 7.61
N GLY A 441 -8.23 3.23 8.51
CA GLY A 441 -9.52 2.77 8.99
C GLY A 441 -10.68 3.02 8.01
N ASP A 442 -11.88 3.17 8.57
CA ASP A 442 -13.11 3.36 7.79
C ASP A 442 -13.38 4.82 7.37
N ILE A 443 -12.48 5.76 7.73
CA ILE A 443 -12.54 7.16 7.28
C ILE A 443 -12.58 7.26 5.74
N GLY A 444 -11.86 6.42 5.02
CA GLY A 444 -11.87 6.42 3.56
C GLY A 444 -13.23 6.07 2.94
N ARG A 445 -14.15 5.48 3.70
CA ARG A 445 -15.53 5.24 3.25
C ARG A 445 -16.39 6.51 3.34
N GLN A 446 -15.91 7.53 4.06
CA GLN A 446 -16.63 8.79 4.28
C GLN A 446 -16.37 9.80 3.16
N VAL A 447 -15.36 9.62 2.32
CA VAL A 447 -14.93 10.61 1.34
C VAL A 447 -16.05 11.00 0.35
N GLU A 448 -16.84 10.03 -0.14
CA GLU A 448 -17.99 10.34 -0.99
C GLU A 448 -19.08 11.14 -0.24
N GLY A 449 -19.25 10.89 1.06
CA GLY A 449 -20.11 11.65 1.95
C GLY A 449 -19.62 13.08 2.12
N VAL A 450 -18.32 13.27 2.28
CA VAL A 450 -17.65 14.58 2.32
C VAL A 450 -17.93 15.36 1.03
N CYS A 451 -17.68 14.75 -0.13
CA CYS A 451 -17.94 15.36 -1.43
C CYS A 451 -19.40 15.81 -1.59
N ARG A 452 -20.35 14.91 -1.32
CA ARG A 452 -21.80 15.24 -1.38
C ARG A 452 -22.21 16.37 -0.43
N HIS A 453 -21.67 16.39 0.79
CA HIS A 453 -21.97 17.45 1.76
C HIS A 453 -21.47 18.81 1.28
N LEU A 454 -20.23 18.88 0.77
CA LEU A 454 -19.65 20.11 0.24
C LEU A 454 -20.43 20.63 -0.97
N ASP A 455 -20.85 19.77 -1.89
CA ASP A 455 -21.68 20.15 -3.05
C ASP A 455 -23.07 20.69 -2.63
N ALA A 456 -23.66 20.06 -1.61
CA ALA A 456 -24.99 20.48 -1.10
C ALA A 456 -24.97 21.90 -0.50
N ARG A 457 -23.83 22.38 0.02
CA ARG A 457 -23.67 23.75 0.57
C ARG A 457 -23.79 24.83 -0.48
N VAL A 458 -23.48 24.54 -1.74
CA VAL A 458 -23.48 25.52 -2.85
C VAL A 458 -24.72 25.39 -3.73
N ALA A 459 -25.44 24.25 -3.62
CA ALA A 459 -26.66 24.06 -4.37
C ALA A 459 -27.69 25.14 -4.01
N PRO A 460 -28.25 25.93 -4.99
CA PRO A 460 -29.27 26.92 -4.70
C PRO A 460 -30.45 26.22 -4.05
N THR A 461 -30.83 26.66 -2.85
CA THR A 461 -32.06 26.25 -2.18
C THR A 461 -33.21 26.46 -3.17
N ARG A 462 -33.79 25.38 -3.73
CA ARG A 462 -35.03 25.45 -4.49
C ARG A 462 -36.08 26.05 -3.55
N LYS A 463 -36.26 27.40 -3.60
CA LYS A 463 -37.39 28.04 -2.98
C LYS A 463 -38.64 27.38 -3.57
N GLY A 464 -39.41 26.71 -2.69
CA GLY A 464 -40.68 26.13 -3.05
C GLY A 464 -41.53 27.18 -3.75
N ARG A 465 -41.95 26.88 -4.95
CA ARG A 465 -43.08 27.57 -5.56
C ARG A 465 -44.32 27.03 -4.85
N SER A 466 -44.85 27.86 -3.94
CA SER A 466 -46.23 27.77 -3.46
C SER A 466 -47.21 28.00 -4.61
#